data_7c025bf874f51e8ae9324d18636580e7
#
_entry.id   7c025bf874f51e8ae9324d18636580e7
#
_cell.length_a   1.000
_cell.length_b   1.000
_cell.length_c   1.000
_cell.angle_alpha   90.00
_cell.angle_beta   90.00
_cell.angle_gamma   90.00
#
_symmetry.space_group_name_H-M   'P 1'
#
loop_
_entity.id
_entity.type
_entity.pdbx_description
1 polymer ?
#
loop_
_entity_poly.entity_id
_entity_poly.type
_entity_poly.pdbx_seq_one_letter_code
_entity_poly.pdbx_strand_id
1 'polypeptide(L)'
;MEFEKKFIHSSQLYVATEPTEIHTVLGSCVAVCLIDKTSFIAGMNHYLLPLWNNDGIPSPKFGNISIVKLIEAMEKAGSKRKNIIAKVFG
;
A
#
# COMPACT_ATOMS: atom_id res chain seq x y z
N MET A 1 12.24 -14.80 16.32
CA MET A 1 11.20 -14.96 15.27
C MET A 1 11.68 -14.29 13.99
N GLU A 2 11.63 -15.03 12.91
CA GLU A 2 11.94 -14.45 11.60
C GLU A 2 10.65 -13.98 10.97
N PHE A 3 10.69 -12.75 10.42
CA PHE A 3 9.61 -12.22 9.63
C PHE A 3 9.84 -12.55 8.17
N GLU A 4 8.77 -12.81 7.45
CA GLU A 4 8.81 -12.86 6.00
C GLU A 4 9.23 -11.48 5.47
N LYS A 5 10.04 -11.45 4.42
CA LYS A 5 10.51 -10.21 3.80
C LYS A 5 9.93 -10.09 2.40
N LYS A 6 9.41 -8.91 2.10
CA LYS A 6 8.83 -8.61 0.79
C LYS A 6 9.37 -7.26 0.31
N PHE A 7 9.92 -7.25 -0.90
CA PHE A 7 10.34 -6.03 -1.56
C PHE A 7 9.31 -5.63 -2.62
N ILE A 8 8.86 -4.37 -2.58
CA ILE A 8 7.95 -3.85 -3.61
C ILE A 8 8.65 -2.79 -4.44
N HIS A 9 8.36 -2.81 -5.73
CA HIS A 9 8.85 -1.84 -6.69
C HIS A 9 7.79 -0.78 -6.97
N SER A 10 8.18 0.23 -7.73
CA SER A 10 7.27 1.29 -8.14
C SER A 10 6.02 0.72 -8.83
N SER A 11 4.87 1.31 -8.57
CA SER A 11 3.56 0.89 -9.06
C SER A 11 3.03 -0.43 -8.48
N GLN A 12 3.73 -1.00 -7.50
CA GLN A 12 3.29 -2.21 -6.81
C GLN A 12 2.62 -1.89 -5.48
N LEU A 13 1.83 -2.83 -5.01
CA LEU A 13 1.29 -2.82 -3.66
C LEU A 13 1.31 -4.24 -3.09
N TYR A 14 1.30 -4.34 -1.77
CA TYR A 14 1.31 -5.63 -1.09
C TYR A 14 0.51 -5.55 0.21
N VAL A 15 -0.27 -6.58 0.48
CA VAL A 15 -1.01 -6.72 1.74
C VAL A 15 -0.49 -7.93 2.49
N ALA A 16 -0.13 -7.72 3.75
CA ALA A 16 0.37 -8.76 4.64
C ALA A 16 -0.69 -9.11 5.68
N THR A 17 -0.99 -10.39 5.81
CA THR A 17 -1.89 -10.93 6.85
C THR A 17 -1.11 -11.59 7.98
N GLU A 18 0.20 -11.72 7.82
CA GLU A 18 1.13 -12.26 8.80
C GLU A 18 2.29 -11.28 9.01
N PRO A 19 3.03 -11.39 10.12
CA PRO A 19 4.17 -10.50 10.34
C PRO A 19 5.15 -10.53 9.17
N THR A 20 5.36 -9.38 8.53
CA THR A 20 6.15 -9.25 7.31
C THR A 20 6.93 -7.95 7.33
N GLU A 21 8.18 -7.98 6.92
CA GLU A 21 8.95 -6.79 6.63
C GLU A 21 8.74 -6.41 5.18
N ILE A 22 8.17 -5.23 4.92
CA ILE A 22 7.96 -4.74 3.57
C ILE A 22 9.00 -3.65 3.32
N HIS A 23 9.78 -3.82 2.26
CA HIS A 23 10.84 -2.90 1.88
C HIS A 23 10.57 -2.30 0.52
N THR A 24 10.93 -1.02 0.37
CA THR A 24 10.92 -0.36 -0.92
C THR A 24 12.00 0.73 -0.92
N VAL A 25 12.42 1.12 -2.10
CA VAL A 25 13.37 2.22 -2.28
C VAL A 25 12.65 3.41 -2.88
N LEU A 26 12.69 4.55 -2.19
CA LEU A 26 12.04 5.78 -2.62
C LEU A 26 13.08 6.76 -3.18
N GLY A 27 12.91 7.16 -4.43
CA GLY A 27 13.57 8.32 -5.00
C GLY A 27 12.62 9.51 -4.94
N SER A 28 12.07 9.90 -6.08
CA SER A 28 11.04 10.95 -6.17
C SER A 28 9.62 10.38 -6.05
N CYS A 29 9.46 9.26 -5.38
CA CYS A 29 8.20 8.53 -5.25
C CYS A 29 7.64 8.63 -3.84
N VAL A 30 6.46 8.08 -3.63
CA VAL A 30 5.78 8.06 -2.33
C VAL A 30 5.33 6.64 -2.01
N ALA A 31 5.45 6.26 -0.73
CA ALA A 31 4.88 5.03 -0.22
C ALA A 31 3.88 5.35 0.89
N VAL A 32 2.75 4.66 0.87
CA VAL A 32 1.74 4.75 1.92
C VAL A 32 1.65 3.39 2.61
N CYS A 33 1.79 3.39 3.93
CA CYS A 33 1.57 2.22 4.76
C CYS A 33 0.22 2.33 5.44
N LEU A 34 -0.60 1.29 5.31
CA LEU A 34 -1.89 1.19 5.98
C LEU A 34 -1.87 0.03 6.94
N ILE A 35 -2.36 0.22 8.15
CA ILE A 35 -2.41 -0.81 9.17
C ILE A 35 -3.81 -0.84 9.77
N ASP A 36 -4.44 -2.02 9.78
CA ASP A 36 -5.66 -2.24 10.53
C ASP A 36 -5.26 -2.53 11.98
N LYS A 37 -5.57 -1.60 12.88
CA LYS A 37 -5.16 -1.70 14.29
C LYS A 37 -5.86 -2.79 15.08
N THR A 38 -6.88 -3.42 14.51
CA THR A 38 -7.64 -4.51 15.16
C THR A 38 -7.20 -5.88 14.65
N SER A 39 -7.17 -6.08 13.34
CA SER A 39 -6.77 -7.36 12.74
C SER A 39 -5.26 -7.48 12.53
N PHE A 40 -4.52 -6.38 12.59
CA PHE A 40 -3.09 -6.28 12.28
C PHE A 40 -2.75 -6.62 10.83
N ILE A 41 -3.75 -6.62 9.96
CA ILE A 41 -3.50 -6.68 8.52
C ILE A 41 -2.86 -5.36 8.10
N ALA A 42 -1.79 -5.43 7.33
CA ALA A 42 -1.03 -4.25 6.91
C ALA A 42 -0.80 -4.29 5.41
N GLY A 43 -0.62 -3.12 4.83
CA GLY A 43 -0.31 -3.02 3.42
C GLY A 43 0.57 -1.83 3.12
N MET A 44 1.28 -1.88 2.00
CA MET A 44 2.10 -0.78 1.52
C MET A 44 1.97 -0.69 0.00
N ASN A 45 1.97 0.53 -0.50
CA ASN A 45 2.08 0.80 -1.92
C ASN A 45 3.32 1.64 -2.21
N HIS A 46 3.67 1.76 -3.47
CA HIS A 46 4.73 2.62 -3.95
C HIS A 46 4.25 3.25 -5.24
N TYR A 47 3.99 4.56 -5.24
CA TYR A 47 3.48 5.23 -6.42
C TYR A 47 4.36 6.41 -6.84
N LEU A 48 4.29 6.75 -8.14
CA LEU A 48 5.13 7.76 -8.76
C LEU A 48 4.44 9.12 -8.85
N LEU A 49 3.16 9.13 -9.18
CA LEU A 49 2.40 10.33 -9.48
C LEU A 49 1.24 10.47 -8.53
N PRO A 50 0.93 11.68 -8.05
CA PRO A 50 -0.10 11.84 -7.02
C PRO A 50 -1.51 11.56 -7.50
N LEU A 51 -1.85 11.96 -8.72
CA LEU A 51 -3.23 11.88 -9.21
C LEU A 51 -3.29 11.37 -10.63
N TRP A 52 -4.24 10.47 -10.86
CA TRP A 52 -4.67 10.14 -12.20
C TRP A 52 -5.76 11.13 -12.59
N ASN A 53 -5.58 11.81 -13.71
CA ASN A 53 -6.46 12.89 -14.17
C ASN A 53 -7.45 12.44 -15.25
N ASN A 54 -7.78 11.16 -15.29
CA ASN A 54 -8.64 10.53 -16.30
C ASN A 54 -8.03 10.47 -17.70
N ASP A 55 -6.73 10.69 -17.81
CA ASP A 55 -6.01 10.65 -19.07
C ASP A 55 -5.20 9.36 -19.10
N GLY A 56 -5.35 8.57 -20.17
CA GLY A 56 -4.69 7.30 -20.29
C GLY A 56 -5.31 6.20 -19.41
N ILE A 57 -4.55 5.16 -19.15
CA ILE A 57 -5.01 3.98 -18.40
C ILE A 57 -4.75 4.19 -16.91
N PRO A 58 -5.76 4.04 -16.04
CA PRO A 58 -5.55 4.12 -14.60
C PRO A 58 -4.66 2.94 -14.14
N SER A 59 -3.65 3.24 -13.33
CA SER A 59 -2.73 2.23 -12.82
C SER A 59 -2.22 2.60 -11.42
N PRO A 60 -1.66 1.63 -10.65
CA PRO A 60 -1.11 1.89 -9.32
C PRO A 60 0.09 2.84 -9.28
N LYS A 61 0.62 3.31 -10.42
CA LYS A 61 1.64 4.36 -10.40
C LYS A 61 1.07 5.71 -9.97
N PHE A 62 -0.25 5.89 -10.00
CA PHE A 62 -0.93 7.10 -9.53
C PHE A 62 -1.42 6.89 -8.10
N GLY A 63 -1.15 7.87 -7.22
CA GLY A 63 -1.48 7.75 -5.80
C GLY A 63 -2.95 7.51 -5.52
N ASN A 64 -3.85 8.23 -6.21
CA ASN A 64 -5.29 8.08 -5.99
C ASN A 64 -5.80 6.69 -6.40
N ILE A 65 -5.20 6.07 -7.42
CA ILE A 65 -5.55 4.71 -7.83
C ILE A 65 -4.91 3.69 -6.88
N SER A 66 -3.63 3.89 -6.58
CA SER A 66 -2.86 2.97 -5.74
C SER A 66 -3.44 2.85 -4.33
N ILE A 67 -3.82 3.97 -3.71
CA ILE A 67 -4.38 3.98 -2.36
C ILE A 67 -5.73 3.26 -2.33
N VAL A 68 -6.60 3.52 -3.28
CA VAL A 68 -7.91 2.85 -3.36
C VAL A 68 -7.73 1.35 -3.54
N LYS A 69 -6.83 0.93 -4.43
CA LYS A 69 -6.56 -0.50 -4.65
C LYS A 69 -5.97 -1.16 -3.42
N LEU A 70 -5.12 -0.45 -2.68
CA LEU A 70 -4.54 -0.96 -1.44
C LEU A 70 -5.63 -1.19 -0.38
N ILE A 71 -6.52 -0.21 -0.20
CA ILE A 71 -7.64 -0.34 0.74
C ILE A 71 -8.54 -1.51 0.35
N GLU A 72 -8.90 -1.62 -0.93
CA GLU A 72 -9.72 -2.73 -1.43
C GLU A 72 -9.06 -4.09 -1.18
N ALA A 73 -7.76 -4.19 -1.41
CA ALA A 73 -7.01 -5.42 -1.17
C ALA A 73 -6.98 -5.78 0.31
N MET A 74 -6.84 -4.79 1.19
CA MET A 74 -6.90 -5.01 2.64
C MET A 74 -8.29 -5.46 3.07
N GLU A 75 -9.35 -4.87 2.52
CA GLU A 75 -10.72 -5.27 2.82
C GLU A 75 -10.98 -6.72 2.38
N LYS A 76 -10.47 -7.12 1.22
CA LYS A 76 -10.57 -8.52 0.77
C LYS A 76 -9.84 -9.48 1.69
N ALA A 77 -8.77 -9.02 2.34
CA ALA A 77 -8.02 -9.84 3.29
C ALA A 77 -8.68 -9.89 4.67
N GLY A 78 -9.75 -9.14 4.89
CA GLY A 78 -10.50 -9.15 6.15
C GLY A 78 -10.41 -7.88 6.98
N SER A 79 -9.73 -6.85 6.48
CA SER A 79 -9.62 -5.57 7.19
C SER A 79 -10.92 -4.77 7.11
N LYS A 80 -11.13 -3.92 8.12
CA LYS A 80 -12.25 -2.98 8.13
C LYS A 80 -11.72 -1.58 8.01
N ARG A 81 -12.28 -0.82 7.07
CA ARG A 81 -11.83 0.53 6.75
C ARG A 81 -11.76 1.45 7.97
N LYS A 82 -12.72 1.36 8.88
CA LYS A 82 -12.77 2.19 10.09
C LYS A 82 -11.60 1.95 11.06
N ASN A 83 -10.90 0.82 10.92
CA ASN A 83 -9.78 0.44 11.78
C ASN A 83 -8.41 0.73 11.15
N ILE A 84 -8.39 1.28 9.94
CA ILE A 84 -7.15 1.51 9.21
C ILE A 84 -6.54 2.85 9.59
N ILE A 85 -5.26 2.84 9.93
CA ILE A 85 -4.44 4.05 10.11
C ILE A 85 -3.36 4.09 9.03
N ALA A 86 -2.90 5.28 8.70
CA ALA A 86 -1.98 5.48 7.60
C ALA A 86 -0.70 6.18 8.02
N LYS A 87 0.42 5.79 7.39
CA LYS A 87 1.70 6.54 7.44
C LYS A 87 2.18 6.74 6.02
N VAL A 88 2.68 7.93 5.74
CA VAL A 88 3.15 8.32 4.41
C VAL A 88 4.64 8.60 4.47
N PHE A 89 5.38 8.05 3.50
CA PHE A 89 6.82 8.24 3.34
C PHE A 89 7.11 8.76 1.94
N GLY A 90 7.98 9.77 1.85
CA GLY A 90 8.32 10.31 0.54
C GLY A 90 9.08 11.59 0.56
#